data_d88c4fa28b52521001c66ad93e2e8a34
#
_entry.id   d88c4fa28b52521001c66ad93e2e8a34
#
_cell.length_a   1.000
_cell.length_b   1.000
_cell.length_c   1.000
_cell.angle_alpha   90.00
_cell.angle_beta   90.00
_cell.angle_gamma   90.00
#
_symmetry.space_group_name_H-M   'P 1'
#
loop_
_entity.id
_entity.type
_entity.pdbx_description
1 polymer ?
#
loop_
_entity_poly.entity_id
_entity_poly.type
_entity_poly.pdbx_seq_one_letter_code
_entity_poly.pdbx_strand_id
1 'polypeptide(L)'
;MRFSIAGNRPFRPRGRRYIVLKEETVPDVVRLPPQMKFDSPEEERLHRKQRLAAAFRLFSRFGFDEGVAGHITARDPERLDHFWVNPFGMYFGHIAVSDLILVNHRGEVVEGDKPVNIAAFAIHSQVHAARPDVVAAAHAHSVHGKSWSALGRLLDPITQDVCAFYEDHSVFDDYTGVVVDVEDGKRIAHALGGNKAAILRNHGLMTVGQSVDEAAWWFITMERSCQAQLLASAAGTPVLIDPDMARLTHGQVGSQLAGWFSFQPLFERIVREQPDLLE
;
A
#
# COMPACT_ATOMS: atom_id res chain seq x y z
N MET A 1 11.13 29.21 -54.70
CA MET A 1 11.83 28.16 -53.94
C MET A 1 10.81 27.19 -53.37
N ARG A 2 10.74 25.97 -53.91
CA ARG A 2 9.82 24.93 -53.41
C ARG A 2 10.62 24.03 -52.49
N PHE A 3 10.23 23.94 -51.21
CA PHE A 3 10.78 22.93 -50.29
C PHE A 3 9.96 21.64 -50.39
N SER A 4 10.64 20.58 -50.79
CA SER A 4 10.13 19.20 -50.86
C SER A 4 10.15 18.63 -49.44
N ILE A 5 9.00 18.16 -48.91
CA ILE A 5 8.89 17.43 -47.64
C ILE A 5 9.16 15.96 -47.93
N ALA A 6 10.32 15.46 -47.47
CA ALA A 6 10.69 14.04 -47.57
C ALA A 6 9.77 13.20 -46.65
N GLY A 7 9.22 12.13 -47.23
CA GLY A 7 8.23 11.28 -46.61
C GLY A 7 8.75 10.52 -45.37
N ASN A 8 7.97 10.55 -44.32
CA ASN A 8 8.10 9.73 -43.14
C ASN A 8 7.77 8.28 -43.47
N ARG A 9 8.77 7.40 -43.48
CA ARG A 9 8.54 5.94 -43.57
C ARG A 9 8.14 5.43 -42.21
N PRO A 10 7.06 4.65 -42.05
CA PRO A 10 6.71 4.06 -40.78
C PRO A 10 7.77 3.05 -40.31
N PHE A 11 8.22 3.18 -39.11
CA PHE A 11 9.11 2.23 -38.43
C PHE A 11 8.39 0.89 -38.32
N ARG A 12 8.83 -0.15 -39.01
CA ARG A 12 8.38 -1.53 -38.79
C ARG A 12 9.25 -2.16 -37.72
N PRO A 13 8.72 -2.59 -36.56
CA PRO A 13 9.49 -3.32 -35.60
C PRO A 13 9.89 -4.68 -36.24
N ARG A 14 11.19 -4.96 -36.25
CA ARG A 14 11.71 -6.30 -36.58
C ARG A 14 11.22 -7.25 -35.48
N GLY A 15 10.49 -8.29 -35.85
CA GLY A 15 10.03 -9.34 -34.95
C GLY A 15 11.20 -9.91 -34.14
N ARG A 16 11.28 -9.57 -32.89
CA ARG A 16 12.15 -10.24 -31.92
C ARG A 16 11.49 -11.56 -31.58
N ARG A 17 12.14 -12.68 -31.91
CA ARG A 17 11.80 -13.98 -31.36
C ARG A 17 12.14 -13.91 -29.89
N TYR A 18 11.13 -13.87 -29.04
CA TYR A 18 11.31 -14.06 -27.58
C TYR A 18 11.72 -15.52 -27.37
N ILE A 19 12.89 -15.72 -26.79
CA ILE A 19 13.30 -17.04 -26.31
C ILE A 19 12.46 -17.29 -25.07
N VAL A 20 11.44 -18.14 -25.18
CA VAL A 20 10.77 -18.72 -24.02
C VAL A 20 11.80 -19.67 -23.38
N LEU A 21 12.45 -19.21 -22.31
CA LEU A 21 13.32 -20.07 -21.50
C LEU A 21 12.44 -21.18 -20.94
N LYS A 22 12.79 -22.45 -21.24
CA LYS A 22 12.15 -23.60 -20.59
C LYS A 22 12.39 -23.52 -19.08
N GLU A 23 11.44 -23.97 -18.28
CA GLU A 23 11.45 -23.98 -16.80
C GLU A 23 12.75 -24.49 -16.15
N GLU A 24 13.59 -25.19 -16.89
CA GLU A 24 14.82 -25.83 -16.40
C GLU A 24 16.06 -24.91 -16.26
N THR A 25 15.98 -23.63 -16.59
CA THR A 25 17.15 -22.71 -16.61
C THR A 25 16.95 -21.42 -15.84
N VAL A 26 15.98 -21.33 -14.95
CA VAL A 26 15.94 -20.21 -14.00
C VAL A 26 17.03 -20.47 -12.95
N PRO A 27 18.12 -19.65 -12.90
CA PRO A 27 19.11 -19.78 -11.83
C PRO A 27 18.38 -19.75 -10.48
N ASP A 28 18.92 -20.42 -9.45
CA ASP A 28 18.39 -20.38 -8.09
C ASP A 28 17.99 -18.92 -7.76
N VAL A 29 16.74 -18.62 -7.94
CA VAL A 29 16.18 -17.32 -7.58
C VAL A 29 16.44 -17.17 -6.10
N VAL A 30 17.05 -16.06 -5.70
CA VAL A 30 17.35 -15.72 -4.32
C VAL A 30 16.21 -16.20 -3.43
N ARG A 31 16.46 -17.25 -2.63
CA ARG A 31 15.46 -17.74 -1.68
C ARG A 31 15.27 -16.68 -0.64
N LEU A 32 14.16 -15.95 -0.72
CA LEU A 32 13.79 -15.01 0.32
C LEU A 32 13.67 -15.77 1.66
N PRO A 33 14.12 -15.18 2.77
CA PRO A 33 13.94 -15.79 4.08
C PRO A 33 12.44 -15.99 4.35
N PRO A 34 12.07 -17.07 5.07
CA PRO A 34 10.67 -17.25 5.46
C PRO A 34 10.23 -16.11 6.39
N GLN A 35 8.95 -15.77 6.35
CA GLN A 35 8.37 -14.87 7.33
C GLN A 35 8.58 -15.39 8.75
N MET A 36 8.68 -14.47 9.73
CA MET A 36 8.88 -14.83 11.13
C MET A 36 7.71 -15.68 11.65
N LYS A 37 8.04 -16.63 12.51
CA LYS A 37 7.08 -17.34 13.35
C LYS A 37 7.23 -16.81 14.77
N PHE A 38 6.13 -16.71 15.46
CA PHE A 38 6.08 -16.19 16.84
C PHE A 38 5.75 -17.35 17.80
N ASP A 39 6.35 -17.32 18.98
CA ASP A 39 6.13 -18.33 20.00
C ASP A 39 4.87 -18.05 20.84
N SER A 40 4.39 -16.80 20.83
CA SER A 40 3.17 -16.41 21.54
C SER A 40 2.43 -15.25 20.85
N PRO A 41 1.12 -15.07 21.15
CA PRO A 41 0.36 -13.90 20.69
C PRO A 41 0.93 -12.57 21.20
N GLU A 42 1.54 -12.54 22.39
CA GLU A 42 2.17 -11.35 22.97
C GLU A 42 3.39 -10.92 22.16
N GLU A 43 4.24 -11.87 21.77
CA GLU A 43 5.40 -11.61 20.92
C GLU A 43 4.95 -11.09 19.55
N GLU A 44 3.95 -11.71 18.95
CA GLU A 44 3.39 -11.26 17.68
C GLU A 44 2.76 -9.87 17.79
N ARG A 45 2.02 -9.59 18.87
CA ARG A 45 1.44 -8.28 19.16
C ARG A 45 2.51 -7.20 19.26
N LEU A 46 3.56 -7.46 20.00
CA LEU A 46 4.68 -6.52 20.14
C LEU A 46 5.34 -6.29 18.77
N HIS A 47 5.59 -7.33 18.03
CA HIS A 47 6.14 -7.23 16.67
C HIS A 47 5.25 -6.36 15.77
N ARG A 48 3.93 -6.63 15.71
CA ARG A 48 2.98 -5.84 14.92
C ARG A 48 2.99 -4.36 15.32
N LYS A 49 3.04 -4.06 16.61
CA LYS A 49 3.12 -2.68 17.13
C LYS A 49 4.44 -2.00 16.74
N GLN A 50 5.57 -2.68 16.83
CA GLN A 50 6.88 -2.14 16.40
C GLN A 50 6.90 -1.83 14.90
N ARG A 51 6.35 -2.73 14.07
CA ARG A 51 6.22 -2.50 12.62
C ARG A 51 5.27 -1.35 12.32
N LEU A 52 4.19 -1.24 13.09
CA LEU A 52 3.21 -0.17 12.94
C LEU A 52 3.80 1.21 13.28
N ALA A 53 4.52 1.34 14.40
CA ALA A 53 5.22 2.56 14.77
C ALA A 53 6.27 2.95 13.70
N ALA A 54 7.03 1.97 13.21
CA ALA A 54 8.01 2.18 12.14
C ALA A 54 7.33 2.64 10.83
N ALA A 55 6.18 2.06 10.48
CA ALA A 55 5.42 2.46 9.29
C ALA A 55 4.96 3.92 9.38
N PHE A 56 4.48 4.39 10.53
CA PHE A 56 4.12 5.79 10.75
C PHE A 56 5.33 6.72 10.59
N ARG A 57 6.48 6.40 11.22
CA ARG A 57 7.71 7.18 11.09
C ARG A 57 8.20 7.24 9.64
N LEU A 58 8.10 6.13 8.88
CA LEU A 58 8.42 6.09 7.45
C LEU A 58 7.44 6.92 6.63
N PHE A 59 6.13 6.87 6.92
CA PHE A 59 5.14 7.70 6.24
C PHE A 59 5.43 9.18 6.43
N SER A 60 5.74 9.60 7.66
CA SER A 60 6.19 10.98 7.92
C SER A 60 7.45 11.33 7.14
N ARG A 61 8.46 10.44 7.16
CA ARG A 61 9.71 10.65 6.42
C ARG A 61 9.51 10.84 4.92
N PHE A 62 8.50 10.15 4.36
CA PHE A 62 8.19 10.24 2.92
C PHE A 62 7.19 11.36 2.58
N GLY A 63 6.71 12.09 3.58
CA GLY A 63 5.76 13.19 3.40
C GLY A 63 4.34 12.70 3.09
N PHE A 64 3.91 11.62 3.75
CA PHE A 64 2.54 11.08 3.63
C PHE A 64 1.65 11.50 4.80
N ASP A 65 2.12 12.36 5.66
CA ASP A 65 1.44 12.89 6.85
C ASP A 65 0.83 14.26 6.57
N GLU A 66 -0.45 14.31 6.27
CA GLU A 66 -1.20 15.52 5.98
C GLU A 66 -2.06 15.91 7.21
N GLY A 67 -1.47 16.61 8.16
CA GLY A 67 -2.16 17.05 9.38
C GLY A 67 -2.67 15.88 10.23
N VAL A 68 -4.01 15.73 10.31
CA VAL A 68 -4.66 14.61 11.04
C VAL A 68 -5.17 13.52 10.11
N ALA A 69 -4.92 13.64 8.81
CA ALA A 69 -5.38 12.70 7.81
C ALA A 69 -4.42 11.51 7.71
N GLY A 70 -5.00 10.34 7.51
CA GLY A 70 -4.25 9.09 7.39
C GLY A 70 -4.21 8.27 8.67
N HIS A 71 -4.12 6.98 8.49
CA HIS A 71 -4.11 5.98 9.56
C HIS A 71 -3.57 4.65 9.02
N ILE A 72 -2.87 3.93 9.86
CA ILE A 72 -2.43 2.57 9.59
C ILE A 72 -2.94 1.70 10.74
N THR A 73 -3.51 0.54 10.43
CA THR A 73 -4.03 -0.38 11.43
C THR A 73 -3.35 -1.74 11.35
N ALA A 74 -3.24 -2.41 12.48
CA ALA A 74 -2.80 -3.80 12.55
C ALA A 74 -3.77 -4.58 13.44
N ARG A 75 -4.38 -5.65 12.89
CA ARG A 75 -5.26 -6.55 13.65
C ARG A 75 -4.50 -7.13 14.83
N ASP A 76 -5.15 -7.21 16.00
CA ASP A 76 -4.59 -7.90 17.15
C ASP A 76 -4.51 -9.42 16.85
N PRO A 77 -3.42 -10.12 17.22
CA PRO A 77 -3.27 -11.53 16.88
C PRO A 77 -4.18 -12.47 17.67
N GLU A 78 -4.70 -12.05 18.80
CA GLU A 78 -5.57 -12.83 19.69
C GLU A 78 -7.02 -12.34 19.67
N ARG A 79 -7.23 -11.04 19.76
CA ARG A 79 -8.54 -10.38 19.68
C ARG A 79 -8.82 -9.99 18.24
N LEU A 80 -9.22 -10.95 17.40
CA LEU A 80 -9.29 -10.81 15.93
C LEU A 80 -10.28 -9.73 15.44
N ASP A 81 -11.18 -9.27 16.27
CA ASP A 81 -12.11 -8.16 16.03
C ASP A 81 -11.61 -6.80 16.55
N HIS A 82 -10.35 -6.74 17.01
CA HIS A 82 -9.67 -5.53 17.46
C HIS A 82 -8.48 -5.21 16.57
N PHE A 83 -8.10 -3.94 16.51
CA PHE A 83 -6.91 -3.49 15.80
C PHE A 83 -6.18 -2.36 16.52
N TRP A 84 -4.86 -2.39 16.42
CA TRP A 84 -3.96 -1.33 16.85
C TRP A 84 -3.94 -0.22 15.81
N VAL A 85 -3.93 1.04 16.25
CA VAL A 85 -3.94 2.23 15.39
C VAL A 85 -3.28 3.41 16.09
N ASN A 86 -2.92 4.44 15.32
CA ASN A 86 -2.42 5.70 15.86
C ASN A 86 -3.51 6.47 16.63
N PRO A 87 -3.14 7.19 17.68
CA PRO A 87 -4.03 8.16 18.32
C PRO A 87 -4.40 9.28 17.34
N PHE A 88 -5.63 9.77 17.42
CA PHE A 88 -6.07 10.92 16.62
C PHE A 88 -5.30 12.18 17.02
N GLY A 89 -4.81 12.92 16.04
CA GLY A 89 -4.12 14.19 16.22
C GLY A 89 -2.63 14.09 16.58
N MET A 90 -2.09 12.87 16.70
CA MET A 90 -0.66 12.69 16.92
C MET A 90 0.11 12.69 15.59
N TYR A 91 1.21 13.45 15.55
CA TYR A 91 2.10 13.53 14.38
C TYR A 91 2.78 12.17 14.11
N PHE A 92 2.72 11.69 12.88
CA PHE A 92 3.25 10.36 12.52
C PHE A 92 4.72 10.19 12.87
N GLY A 93 5.51 11.25 12.69
CA GLY A 93 6.93 11.26 13.02
C GLY A 93 7.27 11.16 14.52
N HIS A 94 6.29 11.17 15.41
CA HIS A 94 6.49 11.03 16.85
C HIS A 94 5.90 9.74 17.44
N ILE A 95 5.15 8.95 16.65
CA ILE A 95 4.49 7.74 17.15
C ILE A 95 5.53 6.69 17.56
N ALA A 96 5.39 6.19 18.79
CA ALA A 96 6.13 5.05 19.34
C ALA A 96 5.17 3.89 19.65
N VAL A 97 5.72 2.74 19.99
CA VAL A 97 4.94 1.53 20.35
C VAL A 97 3.96 1.80 21.50
N SER A 98 4.39 2.56 22.51
CA SER A 98 3.57 2.91 23.68
C SER A 98 2.42 3.88 23.37
N ASP A 99 2.48 4.62 22.26
CA ASP A 99 1.40 5.54 21.87
C ASP A 99 0.21 4.85 21.20
N LEU A 100 0.41 3.66 20.66
CA LEU A 100 -0.60 2.94 19.89
C LEU A 100 -1.78 2.54 20.78
N ILE A 101 -2.99 2.77 20.28
CA ILE A 101 -4.24 2.43 20.96
C ILE A 101 -4.88 1.18 20.34
N LEU A 102 -5.55 0.37 21.16
CA LEU A 102 -6.34 -0.78 20.71
C LEU A 102 -7.81 -0.40 20.63
N VAL A 103 -8.41 -0.64 19.47
CA VAL A 103 -9.82 -0.30 19.20
C VAL A 103 -10.59 -1.58 18.89
N ASN A 104 -11.78 -1.73 19.47
CA ASN A 104 -12.66 -2.86 19.22
C ASN A 104 -13.60 -2.61 18.00
N HIS A 105 -14.40 -3.61 17.66
CA HIS A 105 -15.36 -3.56 16.54
C HIS A 105 -16.51 -2.54 16.73
N ARG A 106 -16.65 -1.93 17.92
CA ARG A 106 -17.63 -0.86 18.20
C ARG A 106 -17.01 0.55 18.13
N GLY A 107 -15.70 0.65 17.87
CA GLY A 107 -14.98 1.93 17.87
C GLY A 107 -14.57 2.41 19.27
N GLU A 108 -14.67 1.55 20.28
CA GLU A 108 -14.25 1.86 21.63
C GLU A 108 -12.75 1.60 21.79
N VAL A 109 -12.03 2.56 22.36
CA VAL A 109 -10.63 2.38 22.75
C VAL A 109 -10.60 1.51 24.02
N VAL A 110 -10.02 0.31 23.91
CA VAL A 110 -9.95 -0.66 25.01
C VAL A 110 -8.57 -0.72 25.67
N GLU A 111 -7.53 -0.22 24.98
CA GLU A 111 -6.19 0.01 25.52
C GLU A 111 -5.66 1.35 25.00
N GLY A 112 -5.04 2.14 25.89
CA GLY A 112 -4.61 3.52 25.63
C GLY A 112 -5.59 4.55 26.20
N ASP A 113 -5.19 5.83 26.17
CA ASP A 113 -5.92 6.95 26.78
C ASP A 113 -6.29 8.07 25.80
N LYS A 114 -5.88 7.92 24.54
CA LYS A 114 -6.10 8.91 23.48
C LYS A 114 -7.28 8.52 22.59
N PRO A 115 -7.96 9.49 21.93
CA PRO A 115 -9.09 9.20 21.06
C PRO A 115 -8.66 8.54 19.75
N VAL A 116 -9.55 7.72 19.17
CA VAL A 116 -9.41 7.18 17.83
C VAL A 116 -9.95 8.17 16.80
N ASN A 117 -9.36 8.16 15.59
CA ASN A 117 -9.93 8.83 14.43
C ASN A 117 -11.18 8.07 13.95
N ILE A 118 -12.34 8.75 13.89
CA ILE A 118 -13.62 8.15 13.46
C ILE A 118 -13.52 7.60 12.03
N ALA A 119 -12.81 8.30 11.12
CA ALA A 119 -12.62 7.83 9.75
C ALA A 119 -11.75 6.57 9.69
N ALA A 120 -10.71 6.49 10.56
CA ALA A 120 -9.91 5.28 10.69
C ALA A 120 -10.76 4.08 11.11
N PHE A 121 -11.63 4.28 12.11
CA PHE A 121 -12.56 3.24 12.54
C PHE A 121 -13.55 2.88 11.44
N ALA A 122 -14.26 3.83 10.86
CA ALA A 122 -15.29 3.59 9.86
C ALA A 122 -14.78 2.79 8.64
N ILE A 123 -13.58 3.10 8.16
CA ILE A 123 -12.98 2.40 7.00
C ILE A 123 -12.35 1.08 7.42
N HIS A 124 -11.39 1.12 8.36
CA HIS A 124 -10.54 -0.03 8.63
C HIS A 124 -11.26 -1.15 9.36
N SER A 125 -12.23 -0.85 10.23
CA SER A 125 -13.06 -1.89 10.87
C SER A 125 -13.80 -2.73 9.83
N GLN A 126 -14.32 -2.10 8.77
CA GLN A 126 -15.04 -2.80 7.71
C GLN A 126 -14.12 -3.58 6.78
N VAL A 127 -12.93 -3.05 6.49
CA VAL A 127 -11.90 -3.79 5.74
C VAL A 127 -11.48 -5.03 6.52
N HIS A 128 -11.18 -4.89 7.82
CA HIS A 128 -10.83 -6.02 8.67
C HIS A 128 -11.97 -7.04 8.82
N ALA A 129 -13.21 -6.58 8.89
CA ALA A 129 -14.38 -7.48 8.97
C ALA A 129 -14.60 -8.26 7.67
N ALA A 130 -14.47 -7.59 6.50
CA ALA A 130 -14.68 -8.20 5.20
C ALA A 130 -13.50 -9.11 4.75
N ARG A 131 -12.29 -8.88 5.28
CA ARG A 131 -11.04 -9.53 4.88
C ARG A 131 -10.33 -10.13 6.09
N PRO A 132 -10.72 -11.36 6.54
CA PRO A 132 -10.05 -12.03 7.66
C PRO A 132 -8.55 -12.33 7.41
N ASP A 133 -8.14 -12.42 6.15
CA ASP A 133 -6.75 -12.58 5.71
C ASP A 133 -5.91 -11.32 5.89
N VAL A 134 -6.54 -10.14 5.96
CA VAL A 134 -5.84 -8.86 6.14
C VAL A 134 -5.45 -8.67 7.60
N VAL A 135 -4.15 -8.57 7.84
CA VAL A 135 -3.56 -8.21 9.15
C VAL A 135 -3.44 -6.70 9.28
N ALA A 136 -3.04 -6.00 8.23
CA ALA A 136 -2.83 -4.56 8.29
C ALA A 136 -3.45 -3.85 7.09
N ALA A 137 -3.88 -2.60 7.34
CA ALA A 137 -4.37 -1.69 6.31
C ALA A 137 -3.73 -0.31 6.50
N ALA A 138 -3.33 0.33 5.40
CA ALA A 138 -2.71 1.64 5.38
C ALA A 138 -3.48 2.60 4.47
N HIS A 139 -3.73 3.80 4.97
CA HIS A 139 -4.34 4.90 4.23
C HIS A 139 -3.67 6.22 4.59
N ALA A 140 -3.39 7.05 3.59
CA ALA A 140 -2.91 8.42 3.79
C ALA A 140 -3.27 9.30 2.58
N HIS A 141 -3.21 10.62 2.78
CA HIS A 141 -3.47 11.62 1.74
C HIS A 141 -2.18 12.08 1.06
N SER A 142 -1.34 11.14 0.66
CA SER A 142 -0.08 11.42 -0.02
C SER A 142 -0.28 12.20 -1.33
N VAL A 143 0.66 13.08 -1.67
CA VAL A 143 0.47 14.07 -2.75
C VAL A 143 0.15 13.44 -4.09
N HIS A 144 0.93 12.43 -4.52
CA HIS A 144 0.70 11.83 -5.83
C HIS A 144 -0.47 10.84 -5.81
N GLY A 145 -0.70 10.16 -4.67
CA GLY A 145 -1.85 9.27 -4.47
C GLY A 145 -3.17 10.04 -4.55
N LYS A 146 -3.31 11.15 -3.80
CA LYS A 146 -4.53 11.97 -3.89
C LYS A 146 -4.69 12.64 -5.25
N SER A 147 -3.58 13.05 -5.89
CA SER A 147 -3.62 13.61 -7.25
C SER A 147 -4.08 12.59 -8.29
N TRP A 148 -3.58 11.35 -8.19
CA TRP A 148 -4.00 10.26 -9.06
C TRP A 148 -5.45 9.86 -8.80
N SER A 149 -5.87 9.83 -7.53
CA SER A 149 -7.24 9.48 -7.14
C SER A 149 -8.28 10.44 -7.75
N ALA A 150 -7.91 11.70 -7.98
CA ALA A 150 -8.77 12.68 -8.65
C ALA A 150 -9.04 12.36 -10.13
N LEU A 151 -8.25 11.47 -10.75
CA LEU A 151 -8.48 10.99 -12.11
C LEU A 151 -9.49 9.84 -12.17
N GLY A 152 -9.81 9.18 -11.06
CA GLY A 152 -10.80 8.12 -10.94
C GLY A 152 -10.51 6.91 -11.84
N ARG A 153 -9.24 6.53 -12.03
CA ARG A 153 -8.84 5.42 -12.90
C ARG A 153 -7.72 4.58 -12.29
N LEU A 154 -7.59 3.36 -12.76
CA LEU A 154 -6.49 2.45 -12.40
C LEU A 154 -5.14 2.99 -12.89
N LEU A 155 -4.06 2.51 -12.27
CA LEU A 155 -2.70 2.69 -12.76
C LEU A 155 -2.46 1.79 -13.98
N ASP A 156 -1.76 2.34 -14.97
CA ASP A 156 -1.35 1.58 -16.16
C ASP A 156 0.01 0.89 -15.91
N PRO A 157 0.28 -0.28 -16.52
CA PRO A 157 1.55 -0.99 -16.36
C PRO A 157 2.67 -0.31 -17.17
N ILE A 158 3.19 0.82 -16.67
CA ILE A 158 4.22 1.61 -17.34
C ILE A 158 5.62 1.41 -16.77
N THR A 159 5.74 0.82 -15.59
CA THR A 159 7.01 0.48 -14.93
C THR A 159 6.95 -0.91 -14.30
N GLN A 160 8.12 -1.48 -13.98
CA GLN A 160 8.18 -2.76 -13.27
C GLN A 160 7.45 -2.71 -11.93
N ASP A 161 7.62 -1.62 -11.17
CA ASP A 161 7.08 -1.51 -9.81
C ASP A 161 5.55 -1.46 -9.79
N VAL A 162 4.93 -0.75 -10.75
CA VAL A 162 3.47 -0.68 -10.84
C VAL A 162 2.85 -2.03 -11.17
N CYS A 163 3.60 -2.94 -11.80
CA CYS A 163 3.11 -4.30 -12.07
C CYS A 163 2.82 -5.09 -10.80
N ALA A 164 3.32 -4.69 -9.63
CA ALA A 164 2.90 -5.25 -8.35
C ALA A 164 1.38 -5.12 -8.12
N PHE A 165 0.71 -4.18 -8.78
CA PHE A 165 -0.72 -3.90 -8.70
C PHE A 165 -1.50 -4.31 -9.94
N TYR A 166 -0.85 -4.93 -10.93
CA TYR A 166 -1.51 -5.33 -12.18
C TYR A 166 -2.61 -6.37 -11.91
N GLU A 167 -3.86 -6.06 -12.28
CA GLU A 167 -5.05 -6.86 -11.95
C GLU A 167 -5.25 -7.11 -10.44
N ASP A 168 -4.65 -6.28 -9.57
CA ASP A 168 -4.67 -6.43 -8.11
C ASP A 168 -4.82 -5.07 -7.39
N HIS A 169 -5.55 -4.16 -8.03
CA HIS A 169 -6.02 -2.93 -7.42
C HIS A 169 -7.34 -2.50 -8.05
N SER A 170 -8.11 -1.70 -7.30
CA SER A 170 -9.44 -1.24 -7.68
C SER A 170 -9.58 0.28 -7.58
N VAL A 171 -10.69 0.81 -8.11
CA VAL A 171 -11.12 2.18 -7.88
C VAL A 171 -12.43 2.16 -7.10
N PHE A 172 -12.48 2.86 -5.98
CA PHE A 172 -13.71 3.22 -5.31
C PHE A 172 -14.21 4.55 -5.90
N ASP A 173 -15.28 4.48 -6.68
CA ASP A 173 -15.78 5.58 -7.51
C ASP A 173 -17.01 6.29 -6.91
N ASP A 174 -17.15 6.27 -5.58
CA ASP A 174 -18.30 6.84 -4.89
C ASP A 174 -17.83 7.76 -3.74
N TYR A 175 -17.49 9.02 -4.08
CA TYR A 175 -17.05 10.01 -3.11
C TYR A 175 -18.25 10.64 -2.39
N THR A 176 -18.34 10.45 -1.07
CA THR A 176 -19.43 10.93 -0.21
C THR A 176 -18.99 11.95 0.83
N GLY A 177 -17.79 12.50 0.70
CA GLY A 177 -17.19 13.41 1.69
C GLY A 177 -16.24 12.68 2.65
N VAL A 178 -16.09 13.21 3.87
CA VAL A 178 -15.31 12.56 4.92
C VAL A 178 -16.04 11.31 5.37
N VAL A 179 -15.35 10.17 5.34
CA VAL A 179 -15.93 8.89 5.75
C VAL A 179 -16.07 8.86 7.28
N VAL A 180 -17.28 8.99 7.76
CA VAL A 180 -17.62 8.91 9.19
C VAL A 180 -18.66 7.83 9.47
N ASP A 181 -19.26 7.28 8.43
CA ASP A 181 -20.28 6.24 8.50
C ASP A 181 -19.66 4.87 8.15
N VAL A 182 -20.03 3.87 8.95
CA VAL A 182 -19.64 2.46 8.74
C VAL A 182 -20.14 1.93 7.38
N GLU A 183 -21.28 2.42 6.88
CA GLU A 183 -21.81 2.02 5.56
C GLU A 183 -20.89 2.47 4.43
N ASP A 184 -20.27 3.64 4.52
CA ASP A 184 -19.23 4.08 3.57
C ASP A 184 -18.01 3.16 3.63
N GLY A 185 -17.59 2.76 4.85
CA GLY A 185 -16.53 1.80 5.05
C GLY A 185 -16.81 0.44 4.42
N LYS A 186 -18.05 -0.06 4.50
CA LYS A 186 -18.49 -1.31 3.83
C LYS A 186 -18.38 -1.21 2.31
N ARG A 187 -18.79 -0.07 1.73
CA ARG A 187 -18.68 0.16 0.28
C ARG A 187 -17.22 0.21 -0.18
N ILE A 188 -16.34 0.84 0.62
CA ILE A 188 -14.90 0.85 0.35
C ILE A 188 -14.33 -0.57 0.44
N ALA A 189 -14.67 -1.34 1.48
CA ALA A 189 -14.24 -2.73 1.63
C ALA A 189 -14.74 -3.62 0.48
N HIS A 190 -15.97 -3.40 0.01
CA HIS A 190 -16.51 -4.09 -1.16
C HIS A 190 -15.75 -3.75 -2.44
N ALA A 191 -15.43 -2.46 -2.67
CA ALA A 191 -14.67 -2.03 -3.83
C ALA A 191 -13.22 -2.55 -3.81
N LEU A 192 -12.60 -2.64 -2.62
CA LEU A 192 -11.29 -3.28 -2.47
C LEU A 192 -11.37 -4.76 -2.90
N GLY A 193 -12.44 -5.46 -2.54
CA GLY A 193 -12.62 -6.88 -2.88
C GLY A 193 -11.45 -7.74 -2.42
N GLY A 194 -10.95 -8.60 -3.30
CA GLY A 194 -9.78 -9.45 -3.07
C GLY A 194 -8.42 -8.76 -3.30
N ASN A 195 -8.42 -7.53 -3.79
CA ASN A 195 -7.20 -6.82 -4.17
C ASN A 195 -6.37 -6.38 -2.96
N LYS A 196 -5.09 -6.06 -3.20
CA LYS A 196 -4.18 -5.51 -2.18
C LYS A 196 -4.26 -3.99 -2.05
N ALA A 197 -4.89 -3.29 -3.02
CA ALA A 197 -4.95 -1.84 -3.03
C ALA A 197 -6.27 -1.32 -3.61
N ALA A 198 -6.67 -0.13 -3.18
CA ALA A 198 -7.76 0.64 -3.75
C ALA A 198 -7.39 2.12 -3.90
N ILE A 199 -7.77 2.70 -5.02
CA ILE A 199 -7.74 4.14 -5.27
C ILE A 199 -9.11 4.67 -4.86
N LEU A 200 -9.14 5.48 -3.82
CA LEU A 200 -10.37 6.13 -3.35
C LEU A 200 -10.52 7.45 -4.12
N ARG A 201 -11.44 7.52 -5.10
CA ARG A 201 -11.61 8.70 -5.96
C ARG A 201 -11.77 9.98 -5.15
N ASN A 202 -11.04 11.04 -5.52
CA ASN A 202 -10.98 12.35 -4.86
C ASN A 202 -10.57 12.31 -3.38
N HIS A 203 -9.93 11.22 -2.91
CA HIS A 203 -9.59 11.04 -1.51
C HIS A 203 -8.12 10.65 -1.33
N GLY A 204 -7.70 9.50 -1.81
CA GLY A 204 -6.33 9.02 -1.65
C GLY A 204 -6.19 7.54 -1.98
N LEU A 205 -5.18 6.91 -1.38
CA LEU A 205 -4.87 5.49 -1.57
C LEU A 205 -5.16 4.69 -0.30
N MET A 206 -5.55 3.44 -0.48
CA MET A 206 -5.60 2.45 0.57
C MET A 206 -4.90 1.17 0.12
N THR A 207 -4.10 0.57 1.00
CA THR A 207 -3.43 -0.71 0.76
C THR A 207 -3.60 -1.63 1.94
N VAL A 208 -3.57 -2.94 1.69
CA VAL A 208 -3.72 -3.97 2.71
C VAL A 208 -2.65 -5.04 2.56
N GLY A 209 -2.39 -5.78 3.63
CA GLY A 209 -1.43 -6.88 3.63
C GLY A 209 -1.67 -7.89 4.75
N GLN A 210 -1.02 -9.04 4.64
CA GLN A 210 -0.98 -10.07 5.69
C GLN A 210 0.07 -9.75 6.77
N SER A 211 0.73 -8.61 6.65
CA SER A 211 1.59 -8.00 7.66
C SER A 211 1.55 -6.48 7.53
N VAL A 212 2.01 -5.78 8.59
CA VAL A 212 2.20 -4.32 8.54
C VAL A 212 3.23 -3.96 7.48
N ASP A 213 4.28 -4.76 7.37
CA ASP A 213 5.36 -4.62 6.39
C ASP A 213 4.82 -4.56 4.96
N GLU A 214 3.95 -5.51 4.61
CA GLU A 214 3.29 -5.54 3.30
C GLU A 214 2.43 -4.31 3.07
N ALA A 215 1.50 -4.02 3.97
CA ALA A 215 0.56 -2.92 3.78
C ALA A 215 1.29 -1.58 3.60
N ALA A 216 2.35 -1.34 4.40
CA ALA A 216 3.17 -0.14 4.32
C ALA A 216 4.01 -0.10 3.03
N TRP A 217 4.63 -1.23 2.64
CA TRP A 217 5.38 -1.30 1.39
C TRP A 217 4.50 -1.07 0.17
N TRP A 218 3.32 -1.68 0.12
CA TRP A 218 2.38 -1.47 -0.97
C TRP A 218 1.94 -0.01 -1.05
N PHE A 219 1.73 0.66 0.08
CA PHE A 219 1.39 2.09 0.07
C PHE A 219 2.52 2.93 -0.53
N ILE A 220 3.76 2.73 -0.06
CA ILE A 220 4.94 3.43 -0.56
C ILE A 220 5.11 3.20 -2.07
N THR A 221 4.99 1.96 -2.52
CA THR A 221 5.15 1.59 -3.93
C THR A 221 4.03 2.17 -4.79
N MET A 222 2.79 2.16 -4.31
CA MET A 222 1.64 2.72 -5.02
C MET A 222 1.75 4.24 -5.16
N GLU A 223 2.13 4.94 -4.10
CA GLU A 223 2.39 6.39 -4.15
C GLU A 223 3.49 6.72 -5.18
N ARG A 224 4.60 5.97 -5.19
CA ARG A 224 5.69 6.14 -6.17
C ARG A 224 5.25 5.80 -7.59
N SER A 225 4.37 4.83 -7.76
CA SER A 225 3.77 4.49 -9.05
C SER A 225 2.86 5.60 -9.56
N CYS A 226 2.04 6.20 -8.69
CA CYS A 226 1.25 7.39 -9.00
C CYS A 226 2.14 8.55 -9.45
N GLN A 227 3.23 8.82 -8.72
CA GLN A 227 4.20 9.85 -9.08
C GLN A 227 4.81 9.60 -10.46
N ALA A 228 5.30 8.38 -10.70
CA ALA A 228 5.92 8.02 -11.97
C ALA A 228 4.95 8.17 -13.14
N GLN A 229 3.70 7.74 -12.98
CA GLN A 229 2.71 7.83 -14.05
C GLN A 229 2.26 9.26 -14.31
N LEU A 230 2.09 10.10 -13.28
CA LEU A 230 1.80 11.53 -13.45
C LEU A 230 2.91 12.23 -14.23
N LEU A 231 4.17 11.99 -13.86
CA LEU A 231 5.34 12.58 -14.54
C LEU A 231 5.48 12.09 -15.98
N ALA A 232 5.35 10.78 -16.23
CA ALA A 232 5.44 10.20 -17.55
C ALA A 232 4.32 10.73 -18.47
N SER A 233 3.07 10.79 -17.95
CA SER A 233 1.92 11.28 -18.71
C SER A 233 2.01 12.78 -19.03
N ALA A 234 2.63 13.57 -18.14
CA ALA A 234 2.90 14.99 -18.42
C ALA A 234 3.99 15.19 -19.49
N ALA A 235 4.94 14.27 -19.59
CA ALA A 235 6.01 14.32 -20.58
C ALA A 235 5.59 13.77 -21.97
N GLY A 236 4.54 12.94 -22.04
CA GLY A 236 4.06 12.35 -23.28
C GLY A 236 3.15 11.16 -23.04
N THR A 237 2.96 10.32 -24.07
CA THR A 237 2.17 9.09 -23.97
C THR A 237 3.07 7.95 -23.51
N PRO A 238 2.87 7.38 -22.30
CA PRO A 238 3.65 6.26 -21.81
C PRO A 238 3.53 5.03 -22.72
N VAL A 239 4.61 4.25 -22.82
CA VAL A 239 4.60 2.94 -23.45
C VAL A 239 4.20 1.90 -22.42
N LEU A 240 3.11 1.19 -22.68
CA LEU A 240 2.61 0.16 -21.77
C LEU A 240 3.44 -1.12 -21.88
N ILE A 241 3.64 -1.77 -20.75
CA ILE A 241 4.13 -3.15 -20.70
C ILE A 241 3.04 -4.06 -21.24
N ASP A 242 3.44 -5.04 -22.07
CA ASP A 242 2.53 -6.04 -22.61
C ASP A 242 1.78 -6.76 -21.47
N PRO A 243 0.47 -7.06 -21.62
CA PRO A 243 -0.34 -7.68 -20.56
C PRO A 243 0.24 -8.98 -19.99
N ASP A 244 0.81 -9.84 -20.84
CA ASP A 244 1.38 -11.10 -20.37
C ASP A 244 2.67 -10.86 -19.59
N MET A 245 3.47 -9.88 -20.01
CA MET A 245 4.66 -9.46 -19.26
C MET A 245 4.29 -8.73 -17.96
N ALA A 246 3.20 -7.97 -17.94
CA ALA A 246 2.71 -7.34 -16.73
C ALA A 246 2.25 -8.39 -15.69
N ARG A 247 1.52 -9.44 -16.12
CA ARG A 247 1.15 -10.56 -15.23
C ARG A 247 2.35 -11.35 -14.74
N LEU A 248 3.31 -11.66 -15.64
CA LEU A 248 4.56 -12.31 -15.27
C LEU A 248 5.29 -11.48 -14.19
N THR A 249 5.43 -10.18 -14.43
CA THR A 249 6.09 -9.26 -13.51
C THR A 249 5.33 -9.16 -12.18
N HIS A 250 3.97 -9.11 -12.21
CA HIS A 250 3.15 -9.17 -11.00
C HIS A 250 3.50 -10.41 -10.15
N GLY A 251 3.59 -11.58 -10.77
CA GLY A 251 3.98 -12.81 -10.08
C GLY A 251 5.37 -12.75 -9.42
N GLN A 252 6.27 -11.91 -9.96
CA GLN A 252 7.64 -11.76 -9.45
C GLN A 252 7.75 -10.74 -8.32
N VAL A 253 7.08 -9.57 -8.44
CA VAL A 253 7.24 -8.44 -7.51
C VAL A 253 6.00 -8.17 -6.66
N GLY A 254 4.84 -8.74 -7.00
CA GLY A 254 3.55 -8.50 -6.34
C GLY A 254 3.19 -9.53 -5.27
N SER A 255 4.04 -10.51 -4.95
CA SER A 255 3.76 -11.52 -3.93
C SER A 255 3.85 -10.94 -2.51
N GLN A 256 3.11 -11.54 -1.57
CA GLN A 256 3.14 -11.18 -0.15
C GLN A 256 4.57 -11.21 0.41
N LEU A 257 5.34 -12.25 0.07
CA LEU A 257 6.72 -12.39 0.50
C LEU A 257 7.61 -11.26 -0.07
N ALA A 258 7.40 -10.86 -1.33
CA ALA A 258 8.12 -9.74 -1.93
C ALA A 258 7.80 -8.41 -1.22
N GLY A 259 6.53 -8.17 -0.87
CA GLY A 259 6.10 -7.00 -0.12
C GLY A 259 6.71 -6.94 1.27
N TRP A 260 6.60 -8.04 2.03
CA TRP A 260 7.21 -8.16 3.35
C TRP A 260 8.73 -7.95 3.30
N PHE A 261 9.44 -8.65 2.40
CA PHE A 261 10.89 -8.56 2.31
C PHE A 261 11.38 -7.17 1.90
N SER A 262 10.67 -6.52 1.01
CA SER A 262 11.04 -5.17 0.53
C SER A 262 10.93 -4.10 1.61
N PHE A 263 10.13 -4.31 2.64
CA PHE A 263 10.01 -3.40 3.77
C PHE A 263 11.20 -3.54 4.76
N GLN A 264 11.88 -4.71 4.81
CA GLN A 264 12.90 -4.96 5.82
C GLN A 264 14.03 -3.90 5.84
N PRO A 265 14.65 -3.50 4.71
CA PRO A 265 15.68 -2.46 4.72
C PRO A 265 15.17 -1.10 5.21
N LEU A 266 13.89 -0.78 4.98
CA LEU A 266 13.28 0.46 5.46
C LEU A 266 13.08 0.41 6.98
N PHE A 267 12.62 -0.72 7.49
CA PHE A 267 12.47 -0.94 8.93
C PHE A 267 13.81 -0.85 9.65
N GLU A 268 14.83 -1.58 9.20
CA GLU A 268 16.18 -1.52 9.77
C GLU A 268 16.73 -0.10 9.80
N ARG A 269 16.50 0.63 8.72
CA ARG A 269 16.94 2.01 8.60
C ARG A 269 16.24 2.91 9.61
N ILE A 270 14.92 2.87 9.67
CA ILE A 270 14.16 3.79 10.54
C ILE A 270 14.41 3.50 12.02
N VAL A 271 14.53 2.24 12.41
CA VAL A 271 14.90 1.86 13.79
C VAL A 271 16.30 2.36 14.16
N ARG A 272 17.26 2.29 13.22
CA ARG A 272 18.62 2.81 13.46
C ARG A 272 18.63 4.33 13.61
N GLU A 273 17.81 5.04 12.83
CA GLU A 273 17.76 6.51 12.85
C GLU A 273 16.91 7.07 14.00
N GLN A 274 15.89 6.33 14.42
CA GLN A 274 14.88 6.73 15.41
C GLN A 274 14.53 5.55 16.34
N PRO A 275 15.48 5.07 17.18
CA PRO A 275 15.26 3.87 18.01
C PRO A 275 14.17 4.04 19.06
N ASP A 276 13.81 5.27 19.42
CA ASP A 276 12.73 5.63 20.33
C ASP A 276 11.34 5.17 19.85
N LEU A 277 11.19 4.85 18.57
CA LEU A 277 9.94 4.29 18.06
C LEU A 277 9.58 2.94 18.68
N LEU A 278 10.55 2.22 19.26
CA LEU A 278 10.34 0.90 19.87
C LEU A 278 9.90 0.96 21.35
N GLU A 279 9.84 2.17 21.97
CA GLU A 279 9.48 2.39 23.37
C GLU A 279 7.98 2.29 23.68
#